data_c3e0e1e4ede371acccd71e1e5c6e90d9
#
_entry.id   c3e0e1e4ede371acccd71e1e5c6e90d9
#
_cell.length_a   1.000
_cell.length_b   1.000
_cell.length_c   1.000
_cell.angle_alpha   90.00
_cell.angle_beta   90.00
_cell.angle_gamma   90.00
#
_symmetry.space_group_name_H-M   'P 1'
#
loop_
_entity.id
_entity.type
_entity.pdbx_description
1 polymer ?
#
loop_
_entity_poly.entity_id
_entity_poly.type
_entity_poly.pdbx_seq_one_letter_code
_entity_poly.pdbx_strand_id
1 'polypeptide(L)'
;MASGVSRQFLVLLTRPHVAGAAWWSVVSRLPVYLMSLAMVLVVREQGGSYAQAGFVAATYTLGMAVGSPVVARRVDRQGRRAVLLVTGAAYPAALASLVWATRPGDWAQPVAAAAAGIALPPANAVMRSLWAHLPLRDEERETAYLWEALLTEVLVIGAPLMLAGLMLAGSAGTAVVTVAAFGGAGALGLALTPLPSAVSERRAADTDHARRPRLGPMRTPAMATLTAVMATCAVPVGLLTLAIPAFVDQYGSTGGTGVVYACWGVGSALGALLLGRAKSEVAVHLRFPWLVLAFALGVGLPLLATSTLTLALALAVGGLPIALVSAGEMTLVSQVADGRLLAEAFTWASLATVVGDALGQQAGGLLMEPLGPRGVVAVALATALAGAALAFGCRTLLGRTAAGATEHHA
;
A
#
# COMPACT_ATOMS: atom_id res chain seq x y z
N MET A 1 11.46 9.66 -28.16
CA MET A 1 10.82 8.55 -27.43
C MET A 1 9.66 9.00 -26.53
N ALA A 2 9.72 10.15 -25.84
CA ALA A 2 8.62 10.62 -24.96
C ALA A 2 7.29 10.93 -25.70
N SER A 3 7.33 11.39 -26.94
CA SER A 3 6.13 11.69 -27.74
C SER A 3 5.31 10.46 -28.16
N GLY A 4 5.94 9.30 -28.26
CA GLY A 4 5.25 8.05 -28.60
C GLY A 4 4.46 7.48 -27.43
N VAL A 5 5.01 7.49 -26.23
CA VAL A 5 4.38 6.95 -25.00
C VAL A 5 3.17 7.81 -24.61
N SER A 6 3.28 9.14 -24.63
CA SER A 6 2.16 10.03 -24.35
C SER A 6 1.01 9.88 -25.35
N ARG A 7 1.31 9.61 -26.62
CA ARG A 7 0.27 9.34 -27.63
C ARG A 7 -0.42 8.00 -27.41
N GLN A 8 0.30 6.98 -26.97
CA GLN A 8 -0.27 5.68 -26.63
C GLN A 8 -1.22 5.76 -25.43
N PHE A 9 -0.85 6.51 -24.38
CA PHE A 9 -1.74 6.78 -23.24
C PHE A 9 -3.00 7.53 -23.66
N LEU A 10 -2.89 8.57 -24.49
CA LEU A 10 -4.04 9.30 -25.00
C LEU A 10 -4.98 8.38 -25.80
N VAL A 11 -4.44 7.57 -26.70
CA VAL A 11 -5.24 6.60 -27.49
C VAL A 11 -5.96 5.60 -26.60
N LEU A 12 -5.29 5.08 -25.56
CA LEU A 12 -5.89 4.14 -24.61
C LEU A 12 -7.02 4.81 -23.80
N LEU A 13 -6.76 6.01 -23.27
CA LEU A 13 -7.71 6.74 -22.42
C LEU A 13 -8.86 7.41 -23.19
N THR A 14 -8.74 7.59 -24.51
CA THR A 14 -9.85 8.10 -25.34
C THR A 14 -10.82 7.00 -25.79
N ARG A 15 -10.53 5.73 -25.53
CA ARG A 15 -11.47 4.65 -25.86
C ARG A 15 -12.75 4.75 -25.02
N PRO A 16 -13.94 4.59 -25.63
CA PRO A 16 -15.21 4.53 -24.92
C PRO A 16 -15.14 3.51 -23.79
N HIS A 17 -15.67 3.85 -22.63
CA HIS A 17 -15.69 3.04 -21.40
C HIS A 17 -14.36 2.89 -20.63
N VAL A 18 -13.19 3.10 -21.24
CA VAL A 18 -11.88 3.05 -20.56
C VAL A 18 -11.62 4.30 -19.75
N ALA A 19 -11.83 5.48 -20.37
CA ALA A 19 -11.60 6.76 -19.70
C ALA A 19 -12.41 6.91 -18.40
N GLY A 20 -13.71 6.59 -18.47
CA GLY A 20 -14.59 6.65 -17.31
C GLY A 20 -14.16 5.66 -16.20
N ALA A 21 -13.84 4.43 -16.57
CA ALA A 21 -13.37 3.44 -15.60
C ALA A 21 -12.03 3.85 -14.97
N ALA A 22 -11.09 4.35 -15.77
CA ALA A 22 -9.80 4.84 -15.29
C ALA A 22 -9.98 6.00 -14.32
N TRP A 23 -10.78 7.02 -14.67
CA TRP A 23 -11.03 8.16 -13.82
C TRP A 23 -11.67 7.79 -12.47
N TRP A 24 -12.77 7.04 -12.48
CA TRP A 24 -13.43 6.61 -11.27
C TRP A 24 -12.56 5.69 -10.41
N SER A 25 -11.72 4.89 -11.04
CA SER A 25 -10.72 4.07 -10.34
C SER A 25 -9.70 4.94 -9.59
N VAL A 26 -9.20 6.02 -10.18
CA VAL A 26 -8.27 6.96 -9.52
C VAL A 26 -8.90 7.51 -8.25
N VAL A 27 -10.12 8.04 -8.37
CA VAL A 27 -10.86 8.63 -7.24
C VAL A 27 -11.11 7.58 -6.15
N SER A 28 -11.47 6.35 -6.53
CA SER A 28 -11.72 5.26 -5.57
C SER A 28 -10.48 4.77 -4.83
N ARG A 29 -9.28 5.01 -5.36
CA ARG A 29 -8.00 4.55 -4.76
C ARG A 29 -7.38 5.53 -3.77
N LEU A 30 -7.78 6.79 -3.79
CA LEU A 30 -7.25 7.83 -2.90
C LEU A 30 -7.16 7.39 -1.43
N PRO A 31 -8.20 6.77 -0.83
CA PRO A 31 -8.15 6.35 0.56
C PRO A 31 -7.03 5.36 0.90
N VAL A 32 -6.63 4.51 -0.04
CA VAL A 32 -5.61 3.46 0.19
C VAL A 32 -4.29 4.06 0.68
N TYR A 33 -3.93 5.24 0.18
CA TYR A 33 -2.60 5.84 0.38
C TYR A 33 -2.51 6.85 1.52
N LEU A 34 -3.66 7.21 2.14
CA LEU A 34 -3.65 8.24 3.16
C LEU A 34 -4.51 7.90 4.40
N MET A 35 -5.42 6.93 4.30
CA MET A 35 -6.43 6.74 5.35
C MET A 35 -5.83 6.28 6.68
N SER A 36 -4.79 5.45 6.67
CA SER A 36 -4.11 5.02 7.88
C SER A 36 -3.52 6.22 8.66
N LEU A 37 -2.87 7.15 7.95
CA LEU A 37 -2.38 8.40 8.53
C LEU A 37 -3.54 9.28 9.02
N ALA A 38 -4.58 9.42 8.21
CA ALA A 38 -5.74 10.24 8.54
C ALA A 38 -6.47 9.73 9.80
N MET A 39 -6.52 8.41 10.02
CA MET A 39 -7.03 7.80 11.26
C MET A 39 -6.26 8.27 12.50
N VAL A 40 -4.92 8.28 12.41
CA VAL A 40 -4.08 8.76 13.51
C VAL A 40 -4.42 10.21 13.84
N LEU A 41 -4.54 11.07 12.81
CA LEU A 41 -4.84 12.49 13.00
C LEU A 41 -6.24 12.72 13.61
N VAL A 42 -7.27 11.96 13.17
CA VAL A 42 -8.62 12.06 13.73
C VAL A 42 -8.65 11.68 15.21
N VAL A 43 -8.06 10.55 15.58
CA VAL A 43 -8.04 10.11 16.99
C VAL A 43 -7.30 11.12 17.86
N ARG A 44 -6.20 11.70 17.36
CA ARG A 44 -5.44 12.74 18.07
C ARG A 44 -6.25 14.04 18.21
N GLU A 45 -6.93 14.49 17.15
CA GLU A 45 -7.81 15.66 17.16
C GLU A 45 -8.97 15.50 18.17
N GLN A 46 -9.50 14.29 18.30
CA GLN A 46 -10.53 13.96 19.27
C GLN A 46 -10.02 13.87 20.73
N GLY A 47 -8.71 14.12 20.98
CA GLY A 47 -8.08 14.06 22.30
C GLY A 47 -7.61 12.66 22.70
N GLY A 48 -7.60 11.69 21.78
CA GLY A 48 -7.10 10.35 22.05
C GLY A 48 -5.57 10.29 22.18
N SER A 49 -5.08 9.26 22.88
CA SER A 49 -3.64 8.99 23.01
C SER A 49 -3.06 8.44 21.70
N TYR A 50 -1.74 8.45 21.55
CA TYR A 50 -1.06 7.80 20.43
C TYR A 50 -1.29 6.27 20.43
N ALA A 51 -1.42 5.65 21.61
CA ALA A 51 -1.75 4.24 21.74
C ALA A 51 -3.12 3.91 21.13
N GLN A 52 -4.13 4.75 21.39
CA GLN A 52 -5.46 4.63 20.80
C GLN A 52 -5.42 4.88 19.29
N ALA A 53 -4.69 5.90 18.84
CA ALA A 53 -4.54 6.22 17.42
C ALA A 53 -3.87 5.08 16.66
N GLY A 54 -2.78 4.50 17.20
CA GLY A 54 -2.11 3.34 16.64
C GLY A 54 -3.01 2.11 16.57
N PHE A 55 -3.82 1.86 17.61
CA PHE A 55 -4.77 0.75 17.63
C PHE A 55 -5.86 0.90 16.57
N VAL A 56 -6.43 2.08 16.40
CA VAL A 56 -7.45 2.36 15.39
C VAL A 56 -6.86 2.22 13.97
N ALA A 57 -5.66 2.78 13.72
CA ALA A 57 -4.98 2.64 12.44
C ALA A 57 -4.65 1.16 12.13
N ALA A 58 -4.11 0.42 13.11
CA ALA A 58 -3.81 -1.00 12.97
C ALA A 58 -5.07 -1.84 12.66
N THR A 59 -6.18 -1.58 13.35
CA THR A 59 -7.44 -2.31 13.09
C THR A 59 -8.02 -1.99 11.70
N TYR A 60 -7.88 -0.78 11.20
CA TYR A 60 -8.21 -0.43 9.82
C TYR A 60 -7.35 -1.22 8.83
N THR A 61 -6.03 -1.23 9.03
CA THR A 61 -5.06 -1.93 8.18
C THR A 61 -5.31 -3.44 8.17
N LEU A 62 -5.58 -4.05 9.33
CA LEU A 62 -5.96 -5.47 9.43
C LEU A 62 -7.32 -5.74 8.79
N GLY A 63 -8.26 -4.80 8.93
CA GLY A 63 -9.55 -4.85 8.23
C GLY A 63 -9.38 -4.93 6.71
N MET A 64 -8.48 -4.12 6.15
CA MET A 64 -8.10 -4.20 4.72
C MET A 64 -7.53 -5.58 4.34
N ALA A 65 -6.62 -6.12 5.17
CA ALA A 65 -6.01 -7.42 4.91
C ALA A 65 -7.04 -8.55 4.84
N VAL A 66 -8.00 -8.56 5.76
CA VAL A 66 -9.09 -9.54 5.79
C VAL A 66 -10.13 -9.25 4.71
N GLY A 67 -10.47 -7.99 4.51
CA GLY A 67 -11.48 -7.55 3.55
C GLY A 67 -11.10 -7.82 2.11
N SER A 68 -9.84 -7.55 1.73
CA SER A 68 -9.37 -7.67 0.36
C SER A 68 -9.67 -9.04 -0.29
N PRO A 69 -9.30 -10.20 0.29
CA PRO A 69 -9.63 -11.50 -0.29
C PRO A 69 -11.13 -11.83 -0.25
N VAL A 70 -11.84 -11.37 0.78
CA VAL A 70 -13.29 -11.61 0.90
C VAL A 70 -14.04 -10.84 -0.19
N VAL A 71 -13.69 -9.57 -0.36
CA VAL A 71 -14.30 -8.68 -1.37
C VAL A 71 -13.95 -9.15 -2.78
N ALA A 72 -12.70 -9.57 -3.03
CA ALA A 72 -12.28 -10.12 -4.32
C ALA A 72 -13.11 -11.36 -4.70
N ARG A 73 -13.28 -12.31 -3.78
CA ARG A 73 -14.12 -13.51 -4.01
C ARG A 73 -15.60 -13.15 -4.27
N ARG A 74 -16.11 -12.10 -3.60
CA ARG A 74 -17.47 -11.62 -3.88
C ARG A 74 -17.59 -10.98 -5.25
N VAL A 75 -16.57 -10.24 -5.70
CA VAL A 75 -16.52 -9.70 -7.06
C VAL A 75 -16.57 -10.84 -8.08
N ASP A 76 -15.88 -11.95 -7.83
CA ASP A 76 -15.88 -13.11 -8.72
C ASP A 76 -17.25 -13.82 -8.74
N ARG A 77 -17.93 -13.94 -7.61
CA ARG A 77 -19.22 -14.65 -7.48
C ARG A 77 -20.44 -13.82 -7.86
N GLN A 78 -20.49 -12.56 -7.42
CA GLN A 78 -21.66 -11.67 -7.52
C GLN A 78 -21.54 -10.62 -8.63
N GLY A 79 -20.35 -10.57 -9.26
CA GLY A 79 -20.01 -9.53 -10.21
C GLY A 79 -19.55 -8.22 -9.56
N ARG A 80 -18.73 -7.48 -10.29
CA ARG A 80 -18.09 -6.22 -9.82
C ARG A 80 -19.10 -5.15 -9.39
N ARG A 81 -20.25 -5.03 -10.13
CA ARG A 81 -21.22 -3.95 -9.92
C ARG A 81 -21.84 -4.01 -8.52
N ALA A 82 -22.34 -5.18 -8.13
CA ALA A 82 -22.98 -5.35 -6.82
C ALA A 82 -22.00 -5.07 -5.68
N VAL A 83 -20.77 -5.58 -5.78
CA VAL A 83 -19.74 -5.41 -4.74
C VAL A 83 -19.29 -3.96 -4.64
N LEU A 84 -19.06 -3.27 -5.78
CA LEU A 84 -18.68 -1.86 -5.78
C LEU A 84 -19.80 -0.95 -5.24
N LEU A 85 -21.07 -1.25 -5.50
CA LEU A 85 -22.20 -0.51 -4.91
C LEU A 85 -22.24 -0.67 -3.39
N VAL A 86 -22.11 -1.90 -2.89
CA VAL A 86 -22.12 -2.18 -1.44
C VAL A 86 -20.92 -1.55 -0.74
N THR A 87 -19.71 -1.78 -1.26
CA THR A 87 -18.50 -1.23 -0.64
C THR A 87 -18.43 0.29 -0.78
N GLY A 88 -18.88 0.84 -1.91
CA GLY A 88 -18.94 2.28 -2.16
C GLY A 88 -19.89 3.03 -1.22
N ALA A 89 -20.92 2.37 -0.69
CA ALA A 89 -21.81 2.93 0.33
C ALA A 89 -21.32 2.62 1.77
N ALA A 90 -20.88 1.38 2.03
CA ALA A 90 -20.49 0.93 3.35
C ALA A 90 -19.19 1.61 3.84
N TYR A 91 -18.23 1.82 2.95
CA TYR A 91 -16.95 2.43 3.28
C TYR A 91 -17.08 3.85 3.87
N PRO A 92 -17.69 4.83 3.17
CA PRO A 92 -17.87 6.16 3.73
C PRO A 92 -18.81 6.17 4.94
N ALA A 93 -19.82 5.29 5.01
CA ALA A 93 -20.69 5.18 6.16
C ALA A 93 -19.94 4.72 7.44
N ALA A 94 -19.06 3.73 7.32
CA ALA A 94 -18.21 3.29 8.43
C ALA A 94 -17.26 4.38 8.92
N LEU A 95 -16.65 5.14 8.00
CA LEU A 95 -15.75 6.25 8.34
C LEU A 95 -16.50 7.45 8.93
N ALA A 96 -17.67 7.76 8.41
CA ALA A 96 -18.54 8.79 8.99
C ALA A 96 -18.95 8.41 10.42
N SER A 97 -19.30 7.15 10.67
CA SER A 97 -19.61 6.66 12.01
C SER A 97 -18.41 6.74 12.95
N LEU A 98 -17.20 6.42 12.47
CA LEU A 98 -15.97 6.56 13.25
C LEU A 98 -15.76 8.02 13.68
N VAL A 99 -15.93 8.98 12.78
CA VAL A 99 -15.70 10.40 13.06
C VAL A 99 -16.74 11.00 13.99
N TRP A 100 -18.01 10.70 13.77
CA TRP A 100 -19.12 11.41 14.44
C TRP A 100 -19.80 10.64 15.54
N ALA A 101 -19.81 9.31 15.47
CA ALA A 101 -20.54 8.47 16.42
C ALA A 101 -19.66 7.78 17.47
N THR A 102 -18.31 7.90 17.37
CA THR A 102 -17.38 7.27 18.30
C THR A 102 -16.44 8.26 18.96
N ARG A 103 -15.87 7.88 20.10
CA ARG A 103 -14.86 8.65 20.84
C ARG A 103 -13.64 7.79 21.12
N PRO A 104 -12.44 8.40 21.30
CA PRO A 104 -11.26 7.68 21.75
C PRO A 104 -11.51 6.97 23.07
N GLY A 105 -11.19 5.66 23.11
CA GLY A 105 -11.46 4.79 24.25
C GLY A 105 -12.73 3.93 24.11
N ASP A 106 -13.64 4.30 23.21
CA ASP A 106 -14.80 3.46 22.90
C ASP A 106 -14.42 2.29 22.00
N TRP A 107 -14.85 1.09 22.31
CA TRP A 107 -14.68 -0.08 21.43
C TRP A 107 -15.36 0.06 20.06
N ALA A 108 -16.33 0.94 19.95
CA ALA A 108 -16.98 1.25 18.68
C ALA A 108 -16.02 1.87 17.66
N GLN A 109 -14.98 2.62 18.11
CA GLN A 109 -14.03 3.29 17.22
C GLN A 109 -13.14 2.31 16.44
N PRO A 110 -12.40 1.36 17.05
CA PRO A 110 -11.64 0.37 16.32
C PRO A 110 -12.53 -0.59 15.52
N VAL A 111 -13.76 -0.88 15.99
CA VAL A 111 -14.72 -1.70 15.23
C VAL A 111 -15.14 -0.97 13.95
N ALA A 112 -15.44 0.32 14.01
CA ALA A 112 -15.76 1.13 12.83
C ALA A 112 -14.57 1.23 11.87
N ALA A 113 -13.33 1.36 12.40
CA ALA A 113 -12.12 1.34 11.60
C ALA A 113 -11.91 0.00 10.88
N ALA A 114 -12.08 -1.12 11.60
CA ALA A 114 -12.00 -2.46 10.99
C ALA A 114 -13.08 -2.66 9.92
N ALA A 115 -14.31 -2.23 10.18
CA ALA A 115 -15.42 -2.30 9.23
C ALA A 115 -15.12 -1.47 7.96
N ALA A 116 -14.56 -0.26 8.12
CA ALA A 116 -14.12 0.55 7.01
C ALA A 116 -13.01 -0.14 6.20
N GLY A 117 -12.00 -0.72 6.86
CA GLY A 117 -10.96 -1.48 6.19
C GLY A 117 -11.51 -2.65 5.39
N ILE A 118 -12.43 -3.44 5.96
CA ILE A 118 -13.11 -4.56 5.28
C ILE A 118 -13.94 -4.08 4.09
N ALA A 119 -14.60 -2.93 4.23
CA ALA A 119 -15.46 -2.36 3.20
C ALA A 119 -14.71 -1.54 2.15
N LEU A 120 -13.38 -1.46 2.20
CA LEU A 120 -12.59 -0.70 1.22
C LEU A 120 -12.90 -1.18 -0.21
N PRO A 121 -13.29 -0.26 -1.13
CA PRO A 121 -13.63 -0.64 -2.49
C PRO A 121 -12.46 -1.28 -3.24
N PRO A 122 -12.67 -2.41 -3.95
CA PRO A 122 -11.61 -3.19 -4.60
C PRO A 122 -11.22 -2.63 -5.98
N ALA A 123 -11.06 -1.30 -6.10
CA ALA A 123 -10.81 -0.64 -7.38
C ALA A 123 -9.55 -1.16 -8.09
N ASN A 124 -8.47 -1.44 -7.35
CA ASN A 124 -7.24 -2.02 -7.89
C ASN A 124 -7.48 -3.39 -8.54
N ALA A 125 -8.18 -4.29 -7.84
CA ALA A 125 -8.47 -5.63 -8.33
C ALA A 125 -9.40 -5.60 -9.55
N VAL A 126 -10.42 -4.72 -9.52
CA VAL A 126 -11.36 -4.54 -10.63
C VAL A 126 -10.64 -4.03 -11.87
N MET A 127 -9.78 -3.02 -11.75
CA MET A 127 -9.04 -2.47 -12.90
C MET A 127 -8.03 -3.47 -13.47
N ARG A 128 -7.28 -4.19 -12.65
CA ARG A 128 -6.38 -5.26 -13.14
C ARG A 128 -7.14 -6.33 -13.91
N SER A 129 -8.29 -6.77 -13.38
CA SER A 129 -9.17 -7.70 -14.07
C SER A 129 -9.70 -7.11 -15.38
N LEU A 130 -10.04 -5.82 -15.40
CA LEU A 130 -10.50 -5.15 -16.61
C LEU A 130 -9.43 -5.16 -17.70
N TRP A 131 -8.19 -4.75 -17.39
CA TRP A 131 -7.08 -4.74 -18.34
C TRP A 131 -6.74 -6.12 -18.89
N ALA A 132 -6.86 -7.17 -18.07
CA ALA A 132 -6.60 -8.54 -18.49
C ALA A 132 -7.64 -9.07 -19.49
N HIS A 133 -8.90 -8.63 -19.38
CA HIS A 133 -10.02 -9.19 -20.17
C HIS A 133 -10.49 -8.29 -21.34
N LEU A 134 -10.06 -7.03 -21.38
CA LEU A 134 -10.35 -6.17 -22.53
C LEU A 134 -9.67 -6.71 -23.80
N PRO A 135 -10.31 -6.57 -24.97
CA PRO A 135 -9.72 -6.93 -26.26
C PRO A 135 -8.66 -5.88 -26.66
N LEU A 136 -7.55 -5.87 -25.94
CA LEU A 136 -6.39 -5.02 -26.18
C LEU A 136 -5.30 -5.82 -26.89
N ARG A 137 -4.56 -5.15 -27.79
CA ARG A 137 -3.30 -5.69 -28.33
C ARG A 137 -2.28 -5.76 -27.18
N ASP A 138 -1.26 -6.60 -27.30
CA ASP A 138 -0.26 -6.79 -26.24
C ASP A 138 0.46 -5.49 -25.88
N GLU A 139 0.80 -4.65 -26.86
CA GLU A 139 1.37 -3.31 -26.67
C GLU A 139 0.45 -2.35 -25.89
N GLU A 140 -0.87 -2.43 -26.13
CA GLU A 140 -1.87 -1.62 -25.44
C GLU A 140 -2.07 -2.11 -23.99
N ARG A 141 -1.96 -3.41 -23.78
CA ARG A 141 -2.03 -4.02 -22.44
C ARG A 141 -0.81 -3.65 -21.61
N GLU A 142 0.38 -3.66 -22.20
CA GLU A 142 1.60 -3.18 -21.58
C GLU A 142 1.48 -1.69 -21.19
N THR A 143 0.95 -0.87 -22.11
CA THR A 143 0.67 0.55 -21.86
C THR A 143 -0.32 0.74 -20.71
N ALA A 144 -1.34 -0.10 -20.58
CA ALA A 144 -2.30 -0.05 -19.47
C ALA A 144 -1.65 -0.39 -18.12
N TYR A 145 -0.76 -1.37 -18.08
CA TYR A 145 -0.01 -1.68 -16.85
C TYR A 145 1.01 -0.60 -16.48
N LEU A 146 1.65 0.03 -17.46
CA LEU A 146 2.50 1.21 -17.23
C LEU A 146 1.68 2.38 -16.67
N TRP A 147 0.47 2.61 -17.17
CA TRP A 147 -0.45 3.61 -16.62
C TRP A 147 -0.78 3.34 -15.15
N GLU A 148 -1.10 2.08 -14.81
CA GLU A 148 -1.38 1.68 -13.43
C GLU A 148 -0.18 1.94 -12.50
N ALA A 149 1.03 1.66 -12.95
CA ALA A 149 2.25 1.92 -12.20
C ALA A 149 2.47 3.42 -11.96
N LEU A 150 2.38 4.24 -13.02
CA LEU A 150 2.50 5.69 -12.92
C LEU A 150 1.43 6.31 -12.03
N LEU A 151 0.18 5.81 -12.13
CA LEU A 151 -0.91 6.24 -11.28
C LEU A 151 -0.63 5.95 -9.80
N THR A 152 -0.08 4.80 -9.49
CA THR A 152 0.31 4.45 -8.12
C THR A 152 1.31 5.47 -7.56
N GLU A 153 2.36 5.83 -8.32
CA GLU A 153 3.34 6.83 -7.90
C GLU A 153 2.71 8.22 -7.68
N VAL A 154 1.80 8.63 -8.59
CA VAL A 154 1.07 9.89 -8.45
C VAL A 154 0.19 9.88 -7.20
N LEU A 155 -0.48 8.77 -6.89
CA LEU A 155 -1.34 8.65 -5.71
C LEU A 155 -0.53 8.60 -4.40
N VAL A 156 0.62 7.93 -4.39
CA VAL A 156 1.51 7.88 -3.21
C VAL A 156 1.96 9.28 -2.79
N ILE A 157 2.22 10.16 -3.76
CA ILE A 157 2.63 11.55 -3.50
C ILE A 157 1.40 12.46 -3.30
N GLY A 158 0.43 12.35 -4.19
CA GLY A 158 -0.71 13.26 -4.27
C GLY A 158 -1.71 13.10 -3.12
N ALA A 159 -1.92 11.87 -2.64
CA ALA A 159 -2.88 11.62 -1.57
C ALA A 159 -2.47 12.29 -0.24
N PRO A 160 -1.23 12.18 0.26
CA PRO A 160 -0.80 12.94 1.44
C PRO A 160 -0.84 14.46 1.25
N LEU A 161 -0.53 14.98 0.05
CA LEU A 161 -0.67 16.42 -0.25
C LEU A 161 -2.13 16.86 -0.22
N MET A 162 -3.03 16.04 -0.73
CA MET A 162 -4.47 16.30 -0.64
C MET A 162 -4.93 16.31 0.83
N LEU A 163 -4.44 15.38 1.66
CA LEU A 163 -4.71 15.37 3.09
C LEU A 163 -4.22 16.67 3.75
N ALA A 164 -2.99 17.12 3.43
CA ALA A 164 -2.46 18.39 3.93
C ALA A 164 -3.37 19.56 3.55
N GLY A 165 -3.81 19.65 2.29
CA GLY A 165 -4.73 20.69 1.82
C GLY A 165 -6.08 20.65 2.54
N LEU A 166 -6.65 19.48 2.76
CA LEU A 166 -7.89 19.31 3.51
C LEU A 166 -7.74 19.69 4.99
N MET A 167 -6.60 19.39 5.59
CA MET A 167 -6.28 19.77 6.99
C MET A 167 -6.11 21.30 7.15
N LEU A 168 -5.64 22.01 6.11
CA LEU A 168 -5.58 23.46 6.13
C LEU A 168 -6.96 24.13 5.99
N ALA A 169 -7.90 23.44 5.31
CA ALA A 169 -9.26 23.94 5.08
C ALA A 169 -10.25 23.55 6.20
N GLY A 170 -9.90 22.58 7.05
CA GLY A 170 -10.82 22.07 8.06
C GLY A 170 -10.14 21.16 9.08
N SER A 171 -10.92 20.24 9.67
CA SER A 171 -10.48 19.30 10.68
C SER A 171 -10.01 17.96 10.06
N ALA A 172 -9.29 17.12 10.83
CA ALA A 172 -8.95 15.77 10.42
C ALA A 172 -10.21 14.93 10.17
N GLY A 173 -11.26 15.12 10.99
CA GLY A 173 -12.53 14.45 10.79
C GLY A 173 -13.19 14.80 9.45
N THR A 174 -13.22 16.07 9.07
CA THR A 174 -13.75 16.50 7.76
C THR A 174 -12.91 15.97 6.62
N ALA A 175 -11.58 15.94 6.76
CA ALA A 175 -10.67 15.37 5.78
C ALA A 175 -10.94 13.87 5.55
N VAL A 176 -11.08 13.08 6.61
CA VAL A 176 -11.40 11.64 6.55
C VAL A 176 -12.72 11.41 5.82
N VAL A 177 -13.78 12.14 6.18
CA VAL A 177 -15.11 11.96 5.56
C VAL A 177 -15.08 12.39 4.08
N THR A 178 -14.38 13.46 3.75
CA THR A 178 -14.23 13.92 2.35
C THR A 178 -13.53 12.87 1.49
N VAL A 179 -12.41 12.34 1.99
CA VAL A 179 -11.66 11.28 1.29
C VAL A 179 -12.48 10.00 1.19
N ALA A 180 -13.21 9.65 2.24
CA ALA A 180 -14.12 8.51 2.22
C ALA A 180 -15.23 8.67 1.19
N ALA A 181 -15.80 9.88 1.08
CA ALA A 181 -16.81 10.22 0.08
C ALA A 181 -16.24 10.09 -1.35
N PHE A 182 -15.01 10.57 -1.59
CA PHE A 182 -14.33 10.34 -2.88
C PHE A 182 -14.14 8.87 -3.17
N GLY A 183 -13.64 8.07 -2.20
CA GLY A 183 -13.49 6.64 -2.35
C GLY A 183 -14.79 5.93 -2.70
N GLY A 184 -15.87 6.29 -1.99
CA GLY A 184 -17.22 5.78 -2.23
C GLY A 184 -17.78 6.22 -3.59
N ALA A 185 -17.72 7.51 -3.91
CA ALA A 185 -18.18 8.06 -5.20
C ALA A 185 -17.42 7.44 -6.38
N GLY A 186 -16.08 7.26 -6.23
CA GLY A 186 -15.26 6.58 -7.21
C GLY A 186 -15.70 5.13 -7.44
N ALA A 187 -16.01 4.40 -6.36
CA ALA A 187 -16.51 3.02 -6.44
C ALA A 187 -17.90 2.96 -7.12
N LEU A 188 -18.81 3.86 -6.76
CA LEU A 188 -20.13 3.96 -7.39
C LEU A 188 -20.02 4.32 -8.87
N GLY A 189 -19.19 5.30 -9.24
CA GLY A 189 -18.92 5.67 -10.62
C GLY A 189 -18.33 4.51 -11.43
N LEU A 190 -17.38 3.77 -10.86
CA LEU A 190 -16.80 2.58 -11.48
C LEU A 190 -17.84 1.45 -11.64
N ALA A 191 -18.77 1.29 -10.67
CA ALA A 191 -19.87 0.33 -10.75
C ALA A 191 -20.85 0.64 -11.88
N LEU A 192 -21.11 1.93 -12.12
CA LEU A 192 -22.06 2.39 -13.13
C LEU A 192 -21.44 2.55 -14.52
N THR A 193 -20.10 2.50 -14.65
CA THR A 193 -19.43 2.57 -15.94
C THR A 193 -19.79 1.32 -16.78
N PRO A 194 -20.39 1.48 -17.99
CA PRO A 194 -20.70 0.37 -18.86
C PRO A 194 -19.40 -0.27 -19.35
N LEU A 195 -19.28 -1.59 -19.22
CA LEU A 195 -18.17 -2.36 -19.78
C LEU A 195 -18.69 -3.41 -20.76
N PRO A 196 -17.89 -3.78 -21.78
CA PRO A 196 -18.27 -4.80 -22.75
C PRO A 196 -18.64 -6.13 -22.08
N SER A 197 -19.72 -6.76 -22.53
CA SER A 197 -20.25 -8.04 -21.99
C SER A 197 -19.23 -9.18 -22.05
N ALA A 198 -18.34 -9.17 -23.04
CA ALA A 198 -17.27 -10.15 -23.21
C ALA A 198 -16.32 -10.29 -22.00
N VAL A 199 -16.26 -9.25 -21.15
CA VAL A 199 -15.48 -9.29 -19.89
C VAL A 199 -16.16 -10.17 -18.84
N SER A 200 -17.50 -10.31 -18.88
CA SER A 200 -18.27 -11.09 -17.92
C SER A 200 -18.25 -12.59 -18.23
N GLU A 201 -18.24 -12.97 -19.52
CA GLU A 201 -18.34 -14.35 -19.96
C GLU A 201 -17.03 -15.14 -19.82
N ARG A 202 -15.89 -14.52 -20.13
CA ARG A 202 -14.56 -15.15 -19.95
C ARG A 202 -14.22 -15.44 -18.49
N ARG A 203 -14.76 -14.66 -17.56
CA ARG A 203 -14.54 -14.80 -16.12
C ARG A 203 -15.24 -16.03 -15.52
N ALA A 204 -16.36 -16.45 -16.10
CA ALA A 204 -17.10 -17.64 -15.66
C ALA A 204 -16.39 -18.97 -16.02
N ALA A 205 -15.53 -18.96 -17.05
CA ALA A 205 -14.81 -20.15 -17.51
C ALA A 205 -13.54 -20.47 -16.69
N ASP A 206 -13.00 -19.50 -15.94
CA ASP A 206 -11.68 -19.62 -15.26
C ASP A 206 -11.78 -20.05 -13.77
N THR A 207 -12.97 -20.47 -13.32
CA THR A 207 -13.24 -20.76 -11.89
C THR A 207 -13.05 -22.21 -11.50
N ASP A 208 -12.19 -22.98 -12.18
CA ASP A 208 -11.83 -24.33 -11.71
C ASP A 208 -10.78 -24.26 -10.59
N HIS A 209 -11.27 -23.98 -9.39
CA HIS A 209 -10.44 -23.94 -8.18
C HIS A 209 -10.33 -25.34 -7.59
N ALA A 210 -9.43 -26.14 -8.14
CA ALA A 210 -8.94 -27.33 -7.47
C ALA A 210 -8.57 -27.01 -6.01
N ARG A 211 -8.91 -27.91 -5.07
CA ARG A 211 -8.59 -27.83 -3.64
C ARG A 211 -7.09 -27.60 -3.46
N ARG A 212 -6.68 -26.35 -3.24
CA ARG A 212 -5.28 -25.98 -2.99
C ARG A 212 -4.92 -26.23 -1.53
N PRO A 213 -3.72 -26.73 -1.22
CA PRO A 213 -3.27 -26.94 0.15
C PRO A 213 -3.23 -25.60 0.90
N ARG A 214 -3.71 -25.57 2.17
CA ARG A 214 -3.87 -24.36 3.01
C ARG A 214 -2.61 -23.51 3.24
N LEU A 215 -1.42 -24.06 3.01
CA LEU A 215 -0.10 -23.41 3.25
C LEU A 215 0.86 -23.62 2.07
N GLY A 216 0.34 -23.74 0.84
CA GLY A 216 1.08 -24.08 -0.36
C GLY A 216 2.51 -23.50 -0.47
N PRO A 217 2.67 -22.19 -0.77
CA PRO A 217 3.99 -21.59 -0.97
C PRO A 217 4.83 -21.47 0.31
N MET A 218 4.16 -21.29 1.48
CA MET A 218 4.82 -21.12 2.78
C MET A 218 5.53 -22.40 3.29
N ARG A 219 5.35 -23.52 2.61
CA ARG A 219 6.06 -24.78 2.94
C ARG A 219 7.54 -24.73 2.54
N THR A 220 7.92 -23.86 1.63
CA THR A 220 9.31 -23.68 1.24
C THR A 220 10.01 -22.73 2.21
N PRO A 221 11.18 -23.11 2.78
CA PRO A 221 11.92 -22.23 3.68
C PRO A 221 12.27 -20.87 3.06
N ALA A 222 12.52 -20.85 1.76
CA ALA A 222 12.83 -19.62 1.03
C ALA A 222 11.64 -18.65 1.02
N MET A 223 10.42 -19.11 0.74
CA MET A 223 9.22 -18.26 0.76
C MET A 223 8.88 -17.80 2.17
N ALA A 224 8.95 -18.71 3.17
CA ALA A 224 8.70 -18.36 4.56
C ALA A 224 9.69 -17.29 5.06
N THR A 225 10.97 -17.41 4.71
CA THR A 225 11.99 -16.43 5.10
C THR A 225 11.80 -15.12 4.38
N LEU A 226 11.49 -15.13 3.08
CA LEU A 226 11.23 -13.91 2.31
C LEU A 226 10.02 -13.14 2.88
N THR A 227 8.93 -13.83 3.20
CA THR A 227 7.75 -13.20 3.83
C THR A 227 8.06 -12.66 5.22
N ALA A 228 8.93 -13.31 5.99
CA ALA A 228 9.41 -12.79 7.27
C ALA A 228 10.24 -11.50 7.09
N VAL A 229 11.12 -11.43 6.08
CA VAL A 229 11.85 -10.20 5.73
C VAL A 229 10.87 -9.08 5.35
N MET A 230 9.89 -9.36 4.48
CA MET A 230 8.88 -8.38 4.07
C MET A 230 8.07 -7.84 5.25
N ALA A 231 7.60 -8.73 6.14
CA ALA A 231 6.89 -8.32 7.35
C ALA A 231 7.77 -7.43 8.25
N THR A 232 9.04 -7.81 8.44
CA THR A 232 9.98 -7.05 9.28
C THR A 232 10.31 -5.68 8.65
N CYS A 233 10.40 -5.58 7.32
CA CYS A 233 10.61 -4.31 6.60
C CYS A 233 9.37 -3.40 6.62
N ALA A 234 8.17 -3.95 6.81
CA ALA A 234 6.95 -3.17 6.90
C ALA A 234 6.71 -2.56 8.30
N VAL A 235 7.23 -3.18 9.36
CA VAL A 235 7.10 -2.65 10.75
C VAL A 235 7.61 -1.20 10.87
N PRO A 236 8.79 -0.81 10.35
CA PRO A 236 9.26 0.58 10.37
C PRO A 236 8.31 1.57 9.71
N VAL A 237 7.62 1.16 8.63
CA VAL A 237 6.64 2.00 7.94
C VAL A 237 5.47 2.33 8.88
N GLY A 238 4.93 1.32 9.55
CA GLY A 238 3.88 1.49 10.55
C GLY A 238 4.31 2.36 11.73
N LEU A 239 5.54 2.17 12.25
CA LEU A 239 6.10 3.01 13.32
C LEU A 239 6.20 4.48 12.89
N LEU A 240 6.68 4.74 11.68
CA LEU A 240 6.79 6.10 11.12
C LEU A 240 5.42 6.75 10.89
N THR A 241 4.36 5.98 10.62
CA THR A 241 2.99 6.50 10.51
C THR A 241 2.55 7.23 11.78
N LEU A 242 3.03 6.84 12.95
CA LEU A 242 2.79 7.51 14.23
C LEU A 242 3.88 8.55 14.57
N ALA A 243 5.14 8.27 14.25
CA ALA A 243 6.25 9.13 14.60
C ALA A 243 6.24 10.45 13.81
N ILE A 244 5.92 10.43 12.52
CA ILE A 244 5.92 11.64 11.68
C ILE A 244 4.94 12.70 12.18
N PRO A 245 3.64 12.42 12.42
CA PRO A 245 2.74 13.40 13.04
C PRO A 245 3.25 13.93 14.37
N ALA A 246 3.77 13.06 15.23
CA ALA A 246 4.28 13.46 16.55
C ALA A 246 5.49 14.40 16.46
N PHE A 247 6.39 14.20 15.49
CA PHE A 247 7.48 15.14 15.23
C PHE A 247 6.97 16.49 14.74
N VAL A 248 6.00 16.47 13.80
CA VAL A 248 5.41 17.70 13.24
C VAL A 248 4.72 18.51 14.33
N ASP A 249 3.99 17.85 15.24
CA ASP A 249 3.35 18.48 16.39
C ASP A 249 4.39 19.14 17.33
N GLN A 250 5.52 18.48 17.58
CA GLN A 250 6.61 19.04 18.40
C GLN A 250 7.23 20.30 17.79
N TYR A 251 7.27 20.40 16.47
CA TYR A 251 7.81 21.57 15.77
C TYR A 251 6.77 22.67 15.49
N GLY A 252 5.54 22.53 16.02
CA GLY A 252 4.49 23.55 15.94
C GLY A 252 3.88 23.77 14.55
N SER A 253 3.97 22.79 13.65
CA SER A 253 3.50 22.89 12.27
C SER A 253 2.21 22.09 12.09
N THR A 254 1.08 22.61 12.54
CA THR A 254 -0.25 22.05 12.27
C THR A 254 -0.51 22.04 10.76
N GLY A 255 -0.74 20.89 10.19
CA GLY A 255 -0.96 20.72 8.72
C GLY A 255 0.29 20.33 7.92
N GLY A 256 1.49 20.42 8.48
CA GLY A 256 2.74 20.01 7.82
C GLY A 256 2.88 18.51 7.60
N THR A 257 2.14 17.69 8.34
CA THR A 257 2.25 16.22 8.31
C THR A 257 2.08 15.62 6.92
N GLY A 258 1.07 16.06 6.16
CA GLY A 258 0.83 15.56 4.82
C GLY A 258 1.94 15.97 3.84
N VAL A 259 2.49 17.18 3.98
CA VAL A 259 3.63 17.64 3.16
C VAL A 259 4.87 16.81 3.46
N VAL A 260 5.18 16.59 4.73
CA VAL A 260 6.31 15.76 5.18
C VAL A 260 6.17 14.31 4.66
N TYR A 261 4.97 13.75 4.71
CA TYR A 261 4.67 12.43 4.15
C TYR A 261 4.82 12.39 2.63
N ALA A 262 4.39 13.45 1.93
CA ALA A 262 4.57 13.55 0.48
C ALA A 262 6.05 13.62 0.09
N CYS A 263 6.90 14.27 0.88
CA CYS A 263 8.36 14.25 0.66
C CYS A 263 8.93 12.84 0.71
N TRP A 264 8.41 11.97 1.59
CA TRP A 264 8.78 10.56 1.63
C TRP A 264 8.40 9.83 0.34
N GLY A 265 7.18 10.04 -0.17
CA GLY A 265 6.73 9.52 -1.47
C GLY A 265 7.55 10.06 -2.64
N VAL A 266 7.89 11.35 -2.65
CA VAL A 266 8.78 11.96 -3.66
C VAL A 266 10.15 11.27 -3.65
N GLY A 267 10.72 11.01 -2.48
CA GLY A 267 11.97 10.25 -2.34
C GLY A 267 11.87 8.87 -2.99
N SER A 268 10.80 8.12 -2.71
CA SER A 268 10.55 6.80 -3.31
C SER A 268 10.47 6.86 -4.83
N ALA A 269 9.70 7.80 -5.37
CA ALA A 269 9.57 7.99 -6.82
C ALA A 269 10.90 8.38 -7.48
N LEU A 270 11.67 9.29 -6.87
CA LEU A 270 13.00 9.66 -7.36
C LEU A 270 13.96 8.46 -7.34
N GLY A 271 13.94 7.65 -6.29
CA GLY A 271 14.71 6.41 -6.20
C GLY A 271 14.38 5.44 -7.35
N ALA A 272 13.09 5.24 -7.63
CA ALA A 272 12.65 4.42 -8.76
C ALA A 272 13.14 4.97 -10.11
N LEU A 273 13.06 6.28 -10.32
CA LEU A 273 13.43 6.92 -11.59
C LEU A 273 14.95 6.96 -11.82
N LEU A 274 15.72 7.28 -10.78
CA LEU A 274 17.16 7.48 -10.91
C LEU A 274 17.95 6.17 -10.84
N LEU A 275 17.57 5.30 -9.89
CA LEU A 275 18.29 4.06 -9.61
C LEU A 275 17.64 2.84 -10.28
N GLY A 276 16.31 2.86 -10.51
CA GLY A 276 15.59 1.77 -11.14
C GLY A 276 15.98 1.56 -12.62
N ARG A 277 16.50 2.59 -13.30
CA ARG A 277 16.99 2.51 -14.69
C ARG A 277 18.40 1.93 -14.81
N ALA A 278 19.14 1.85 -13.72
CA ALA A 278 20.49 1.27 -13.73
C ALA A 278 20.36 -0.24 -13.98
N LYS A 279 20.75 -0.68 -15.20
CA LYS A 279 20.89 -2.11 -15.50
C LYS A 279 21.95 -2.69 -14.57
N SER A 280 21.53 -3.53 -13.64
CA SER A 280 22.46 -4.23 -12.75
C SER A 280 22.63 -5.67 -13.25
N GLU A 281 23.84 -6.07 -13.55
CA GLU A 281 24.21 -7.46 -13.85
C GLU A 281 24.19 -8.35 -12.60
N VAL A 282 24.12 -7.73 -11.40
CA VAL A 282 24.11 -8.45 -10.14
C VAL A 282 22.72 -9.03 -9.89
N ALA A 283 22.68 -10.32 -9.60
CA ALA A 283 21.45 -11.05 -9.29
C ALA A 283 20.68 -10.40 -8.12
N VAL A 284 19.33 -10.41 -8.19
CA VAL A 284 18.46 -9.71 -7.24
C VAL A 284 18.70 -10.18 -5.80
N HIS A 285 18.87 -11.47 -5.56
CA HIS A 285 19.12 -12.03 -4.22
C HIS A 285 20.43 -11.54 -3.56
N LEU A 286 21.40 -11.06 -4.35
CA LEU A 286 22.67 -10.50 -3.84
C LEU A 286 22.57 -9.00 -3.56
N ARG A 287 21.82 -8.25 -4.38
CA ARG A 287 21.64 -6.80 -4.20
C ARG A 287 20.54 -6.43 -3.21
N PHE A 288 19.53 -7.27 -3.07
CA PHE A 288 18.36 -7.02 -2.21
C PHE A 288 18.73 -6.71 -0.75
N PRO A 289 19.63 -7.47 -0.07
CA PRO A 289 20.02 -7.13 1.30
C PRO A 289 20.65 -5.74 1.44
N TRP A 290 21.39 -5.28 0.44
CA TRP A 290 21.97 -3.92 0.42
C TRP A 290 20.90 -2.84 0.25
N LEU A 291 19.86 -3.11 -0.55
CA LEU A 291 18.71 -2.20 -0.68
C LEU A 291 17.94 -2.11 0.65
N VAL A 292 17.73 -3.24 1.33
CA VAL A 292 17.09 -3.25 2.65
C VAL A 292 17.95 -2.53 3.69
N LEU A 293 19.27 -2.66 3.63
CA LEU A 293 20.18 -1.89 4.51
C LEU A 293 20.10 -0.39 4.21
N ALA A 294 20.10 0.01 2.94
CA ALA A 294 19.91 1.41 2.54
C ALA A 294 18.56 1.95 3.03
N PHE A 295 17.50 1.16 2.95
CA PHE A 295 16.19 1.50 3.52
C PHE A 295 16.28 1.67 5.04
N ALA A 296 16.94 0.75 5.76
CA ALA A 296 17.09 0.84 7.21
C ALA A 296 17.82 2.13 7.61
N LEU A 297 18.91 2.47 6.92
CA LEU A 297 19.63 3.72 7.18
C LEU A 297 18.74 4.94 6.86
N GLY A 298 17.95 4.88 5.80
CA GLY A 298 16.96 5.90 5.44
C GLY A 298 15.91 6.13 6.51
N VAL A 299 15.39 5.05 7.11
CA VAL A 299 14.45 5.09 8.25
C VAL A 299 15.07 5.78 9.47
N GLY A 300 16.39 5.71 9.65
CA GLY A 300 17.10 6.35 10.74
C GLY A 300 17.34 7.85 10.55
N LEU A 301 17.29 8.40 9.34
CA LEU A 301 17.59 9.81 9.07
C LEU A 301 16.72 10.81 9.87
N PRO A 302 15.43 10.57 10.14
CA PRO A 302 14.61 11.44 10.99
C PRO A 302 15.16 11.64 12.40
N LEU A 303 16.04 10.78 12.91
CA LEU A 303 16.73 11.01 14.21
C LEU A 303 17.56 12.29 14.20
N LEU A 304 18.06 12.72 13.05
CA LEU A 304 18.86 13.94 12.87
C LEU A 304 17.99 15.18 12.68
N ALA A 305 16.67 15.03 12.60
CA ALA A 305 15.77 16.15 12.35
C ALA A 305 15.70 17.08 13.57
N THR A 306 15.80 18.39 13.31
CA THR A 306 15.68 19.47 14.30
C THR A 306 14.56 20.46 13.97
N SER A 307 13.90 20.29 12.83
CA SER A 307 12.78 21.10 12.36
C SER A 307 11.92 20.30 11.38
N THR A 308 10.71 20.79 11.06
CA THR A 308 9.84 20.18 10.06
C THR A 308 10.52 20.10 8.68
N LEU A 309 11.32 21.11 8.30
CA LEU A 309 12.05 21.10 7.03
C LEU A 309 13.14 20.01 7.01
N THR A 310 13.95 19.89 8.06
CA THR A 310 14.98 18.85 8.14
C THR A 310 14.38 17.46 8.21
N LEU A 311 13.20 17.30 8.84
CA LEU A 311 12.42 16.05 8.82
C LEU A 311 11.96 15.70 7.41
N ALA A 312 11.41 16.69 6.67
CA ALA A 312 10.96 16.49 5.30
C ALA A 312 12.12 16.06 4.37
N LEU A 313 13.29 16.72 4.50
CA LEU A 313 14.51 16.36 3.75
C LEU A 313 15.03 14.96 4.13
N ALA A 314 15.05 14.63 5.43
CA ALA A 314 15.43 13.31 5.91
C ALA A 314 14.54 12.21 5.32
N LEU A 315 13.23 12.43 5.26
CA LEU A 315 12.28 11.50 4.68
C LEU A 315 12.39 11.44 3.16
N ALA A 316 12.64 12.55 2.46
CA ALA A 316 12.86 12.55 1.03
C ALA A 316 14.09 11.72 0.64
N VAL A 317 15.20 11.89 1.37
CA VAL A 317 16.42 11.08 1.16
C VAL A 317 16.22 9.63 1.60
N GLY A 318 15.62 9.42 2.79
CA GLY A 318 15.33 8.10 3.34
C GLY A 318 14.32 7.29 2.52
N GLY A 319 13.49 7.97 1.73
CA GLY A 319 12.52 7.36 0.82
C GLY A 319 13.14 6.72 -0.43
N LEU A 320 14.33 7.15 -0.87
CA LEU A 320 14.95 6.68 -2.12
C LEU A 320 15.01 5.15 -2.30
N PRO A 321 15.31 4.34 -1.27
CA PRO A 321 15.37 2.89 -1.42
C PRO A 321 14.01 2.18 -1.48
N ILE A 322 12.91 2.81 -1.06
CA ILE A 322 11.61 2.14 -0.82
C ILE A 322 11.10 1.42 -2.06
N ALA A 323 10.97 2.12 -3.18
CA ALA A 323 10.47 1.52 -4.42
C ALA A 323 11.38 0.39 -4.93
N LEU A 324 12.69 0.51 -4.72
CA LEU A 324 13.67 -0.50 -5.12
C LEU A 324 13.58 -1.76 -4.24
N VAL A 325 13.36 -1.59 -2.93
CA VAL A 325 13.09 -2.71 -2.01
C VAL A 325 11.82 -3.42 -2.42
N SER A 326 10.71 -2.70 -2.63
CA SER A 326 9.44 -3.29 -3.05
C SER A 326 9.53 -4.02 -4.40
N ALA A 327 10.25 -3.46 -5.37
CA ALA A 327 10.51 -4.13 -6.65
C ALA A 327 11.35 -5.40 -6.46
N GLY A 328 12.37 -5.34 -5.60
CA GLY A 328 13.19 -6.51 -5.23
C GLY A 328 12.39 -7.62 -4.57
N GLU A 329 11.50 -7.26 -3.64
CA GLU A 329 10.58 -8.19 -2.98
C GLU A 329 9.68 -8.91 -3.98
N MET A 330 9.00 -8.17 -4.86
CA MET A 330 8.12 -8.75 -5.87
C MET A 330 8.89 -9.67 -6.84
N THR A 331 10.10 -9.25 -7.25
CA THR A 331 10.96 -10.07 -8.11
C THR A 331 11.38 -11.37 -7.40
N LEU A 332 11.80 -11.29 -6.12
CA LEU A 332 12.19 -12.49 -5.36
C LEU A 332 11.01 -13.43 -5.13
N VAL A 333 9.80 -12.91 -4.84
CA VAL A 333 8.59 -13.73 -4.75
C VAL A 333 8.36 -14.48 -6.05
N SER A 334 8.50 -13.82 -7.22
CA SER A 334 8.31 -14.48 -8.52
C SER A 334 9.37 -15.53 -8.85
N GLN A 335 10.60 -15.36 -8.33
CA GLN A 335 11.70 -16.31 -8.56
C GLN A 335 11.70 -17.49 -7.60
N VAL A 336 11.18 -17.32 -6.38
CA VAL A 336 11.22 -18.33 -5.30
C VAL A 336 9.95 -19.19 -5.30
N ALA A 337 8.82 -18.64 -5.73
CA ALA A 337 7.54 -19.34 -5.75
C ALA A 337 7.43 -20.31 -6.94
N ASP A 338 6.82 -21.48 -6.70
CA ASP A 338 6.39 -22.36 -7.79
C ASP A 338 5.38 -21.62 -8.69
N GLY A 339 5.57 -21.67 -10.00
CA GLY A 339 4.71 -21.00 -10.97
C GLY A 339 3.22 -21.31 -10.82
N ARG A 340 2.89 -22.54 -10.36
CA ARG A 340 1.50 -22.97 -10.07
C ARG A 340 0.90 -22.28 -8.84
N LEU A 341 1.73 -21.81 -7.92
CA LEU A 341 1.35 -21.17 -6.64
C LEU A 341 1.67 -19.68 -6.60
N LEU A 342 2.07 -19.10 -7.71
CA LEU A 342 2.56 -17.71 -7.80
C LEU A 342 1.54 -16.69 -7.25
N ALA A 343 0.27 -16.82 -7.62
CA ALA A 343 -0.79 -15.92 -7.14
C ALA A 343 -0.99 -16.02 -5.61
N GLU A 344 -0.87 -17.26 -5.06
CA GLU A 344 -0.95 -17.49 -3.63
C GLU A 344 0.29 -16.93 -2.92
N ALA A 345 1.49 -17.06 -3.50
CA ALA A 345 2.73 -16.51 -2.98
C ALA A 345 2.66 -14.98 -2.86
N PHE A 346 2.17 -14.28 -3.89
CA PHE A 346 1.94 -12.83 -3.82
C PHE A 346 0.90 -12.43 -2.78
N THR A 347 -0.12 -13.28 -2.55
CA THR A 347 -1.11 -13.04 -1.50
C THR A 347 -0.49 -13.12 -0.11
N TRP A 348 0.34 -14.15 0.15
CA TRP A 348 1.07 -14.28 1.40
C TRP A 348 2.08 -13.15 1.63
N ALA A 349 2.81 -12.76 0.58
CA ALA A 349 3.72 -11.62 0.62
C ALA A 349 2.99 -10.32 0.99
N SER A 350 1.88 -10.02 0.33
CA SER A 350 1.06 -8.84 0.63
C SER A 350 0.49 -8.88 2.05
N LEU A 351 0.03 -10.05 2.52
CA LEU A 351 -0.47 -10.22 3.87
C LEU A 351 0.64 -9.96 4.92
N ALA A 352 1.84 -10.47 4.68
CA ALA A 352 2.98 -10.27 5.57
C ALA A 352 3.34 -8.77 5.71
N THR A 353 3.36 -8.04 4.60
CA THR A 353 3.59 -6.58 4.59
C THR A 353 2.50 -5.84 5.37
N VAL A 354 1.22 -6.16 5.15
CA VAL A 354 0.10 -5.50 5.84
C VAL A 354 0.11 -5.81 7.34
N VAL A 355 0.42 -7.05 7.73
CA VAL A 355 0.53 -7.44 9.15
C VAL A 355 1.71 -6.73 9.81
N GLY A 356 2.87 -6.65 9.13
CA GLY A 356 4.03 -5.90 9.61
C GLY A 356 3.73 -4.43 9.84
N ASP A 357 3.07 -3.78 8.89
CA ASP A 357 2.64 -2.38 8.99
C ASP A 357 1.67 -2.17 10.16
N ALA A 358 0.66 -3.02 10.31
CA ALA A 358 -0.30 -2.94 11.43
C ALA A 358 0.39 -3.14 12.80
N LEU A 359 1.34 -4.08 12.90
CA LEU A 359 2.14 -4.28 14.11
C LEU A 359 2.99 -3.03 14.42
N GLY A 360 3.58 -2.42 13.38
CA GLY A 360 4.32 -1.17 13.51
C GLY A 360 3.45 -0.01 13.99
N GLN A 361 2.24 0.14 13.46
CA GLN A 361 1.28 1.16 13.89
C GLN A 361 0.90 0.98 15.37
N GLN A 362 0.57 -0.24 15.78
CA GLN A 362 0.24 -0.53 17.17
C GLN A 362 1.44 -0.31 18.10
N ALA A 363 2.61 -0.81 17.73
CA ALA A 363 3.84 -0.63 18.53
C ALA A 363 4.22 0.85 18.61
N GLY A 364 4.13 1.58 17.49
CA GLY A 364 4.40 3.03 17.45
C GLY A 364 3.50 3.82 18.39
N GLY A 365 2.21 3.47 18.44
CA GLY A 365 1.27 4.06 19.37
C GLY A 365 1.64 3.81 20.84
N LEU A 366 1.94 2.57 21.20
CA LEU A 366 2.30 2.18 22.57
C LEU A 366 3.64 2.77 23.04
N LEU A 367 4.59 2.87 22.12
CA LEU A 367 5.94 3.36 22.43
C LEU A 367 6.05 4.88 22.40
N MET A 368 5.04 5.59 21.88
CA MET A 368 5.09 7.04 21.72
C MET A 368 5.18 7.79 23.06
N GLU A 369 4.40 7.38 24.07
CA GLU A 369 4.40 8.04 25.38
C GLU A 369 5.71 7.82 26.15
N PRO A 370 6.25 6.56 26.26
CA PRO A 370 7.47 6.34 27.04
C PRO A 370 8.75 6.77 26.32
N LEU A 371 8.83 6.74 25.00
CA LEU A 371 10.06 6.95 24.23
C LEU A 371 10.06 8.26 23.41
N GLY A 372 8.90 8.87 23.21
CA GLY A 372 8.71 9.98 22.29
C GLY A 372 8.99 9.62 20.83
N PRO A 373 8.79 10.57 19.88
CA PRO A 373 8.91 10.28 18.46
C PRO A 373 10.32 9.86 18.03
N ARG A 374 11.39 10.40 18.65
CA ARG A 374 12.77 9.96 18.39
C ARG A 374 13.01 8.51 18.82
N GLY A 375 12.48 8.12 19.98
CA GLY A 375 12.58 6.74 20.46
C GLY A 375 11.83 5.76 19.54
N VAL A 376 10.66 6.13 19.04
CA VAL A 376 9.90 5.34 18.07
C VAL A 376 10.69 5.18 16.76
N VAL A 377 11.34 6.23 16.25
CA VAL A 377 12.21 6.14 15.07
C VAL A 377 13.45 5.27 15.35
N ALA A 378 14.02 5.31 16.55
CA ALA A 378 15.13 4.42 16.91
C ALA A 378 14.70 2.95 16.90
N VAL A 379 13.50 2.63 17.37
CA VAL A 379 12.90 1.28 17.26
C VAL A 379 12.63 0.93 15.80
N ALA A 380 12.16 1.87 14.98
CA ALA A 380 11.97 1.67 13.55
C ALA A 380 13.30 1.34 12.83
N LEU A 381 14.36 2.07 13.15
CA LEU A 381 15.72 1.78 12.67
C LEU A 381 16.19 0.38 13.10
N ALA A 382 16.00 0.02 14.36
CA ALA A 382 16.42 -1.28 14.90
C ALA A 382 15.66 -2.43 14.20
N THR A 383 14.34 -2.30 13.98
CA THR A 383 13.54 -3.31 13.27
C THR A 383 13.91 -3.39 11.79
N ALA A 384 14.19 -2.25 11.14
CA ALA A 384 14.67 -2.23 9.75
C ALA A 384 16.05 -2.88 9.60
N LEU A 385 16.98 -2.66 10.54
CA LEU A 385 18.29 -3.31 10.59
C LEU A 385 18.16 -4.83 10.83
N ALA A 386 17.20 -5.26 11.67
CA ALA A 386 16.89 -6.68 11.82
C ALA A 386 16.39 -7.29 10.50
N GLY A 387 15.54 -6.58 9.76
CA GLY A 387 15.12 -6.98 8.41
C GLY A 387 16.30 -7.11 7.44
N ALA A 388 17.24 -6.15 7.47
CA ALA A 388 18.46 -6.23 6.67
C ALA A 388 19.33 -7.44 7.07
N ALA A 389 19.52 -7.67 8.35
CA ALA A 389 20.28 -8.83 8.85
C ALA A 389 19.65 -10.16 8.41
N LEU A 390 18.32 -10.29 8.48
CA LEU A 390 17.59 -11.44 7.96
C LEU A 390 17.79 -11.59 6.45
N ALA A 391 17.70 -10.50 5.67
CA ALA A 391 17.91 -10.52 4.23
C ALA A 391 19.35 -10.98 3.88
N PHE A 392 20.37 -10.53 4.61
CA PHE A 392 21.74 -10.98 4.44
C PHE A 392 21.90 -12.47 4.80
N GLY A 393 21.28 -12.93 5.89
CA GLY A 393 21.34 -14.32 6.34
C GLY A 393 20.69 -15.29 5.36
N CYS A 394 19.61 -14.88 4.67
CA CYS A 394 18.88 -15.75 3.76
C CYS A 394 19.31 -15.64 2.28
N ARG A 395 20.24 -14.77 1.92
CA ARG A 395 20.64 -14.50 0.51
C ARG A 395 21.05 -15.75 -0.27
N THR A 396 21.75 -16.68 0.37
CA THR A 396 22.19 -17.94 -0.25
C THR A 396 21.03 -18.93 -0.46
N LEU A 397 20.07 -18.96 0.48
CA LEU A 397 18.87 -19.76 0.38
C LEU A 397 18.00 -19.28 -0.79
N LEU A 398 17.78 -17.97 -0.90
CA LEU A 398 17.02 -17.35 -1.97
C LEU A 398 17.68 -17.58 -3.34
N GLY A 399 19.01 -17.49 -3.43
CA GLY A 399 19.75 -17.75 -4.66
C GLY A 399 19.67 -19.19 -5.15
N ARG A 400 19.77 -20.17 -4.25
CA ARG A 400 19.66 -21.60 -4.61
C ARG A 400 18.26 -21.93 -5.16
N THR A 401 17.23 -21.40 -4.55
CA THR A 401 15.84 -21.66 -4.96
C THR A 401 15.53 -20.99 -6.32
N ALA A 402 16.06 -19.78 -6.55
CA ALA A 402 15.91 -19.08 -7.83
C ALA A 402 16.63 -19.81 -8.99
N ALA A 403 17.81 -20.41 -8.75
CA ALA A 403 18.55 -21.17 -9.76
C ALA A 403 17.83 -22.48 -10.13
N GLY A 404 17.28 -23.22 -9.15
CA GLY A 404 16.54 -24.45 -9.41
C GLY A 404 15.22 -24.24 -10.16
N ALA A 405 14.58 -23.08 -10.03
CA ALA A 405 13.36 -22.76 -10.75
C ALA A 405 13.61 -22.49 -12.25
N THR A 406 14.79 -21.97 -12.62
CA THR A 406 15.16 -21.74 -14.04
C THR A 406 15.52 -23.04 -14.78
N GLU A 407 16.05 -24.03 -14.11
CA GLU A 407 16.38 -25.35 -14.71
C GLU A 407 15.14 -26.20 -15.03
N HIS A 408 14.00 -25.94 -14.38
CA HIS A 408 12.73 -26.66 -14.66
C HIS A 408 11.91 -26.06 -15.79
N HIS A 409 12.29 -24.88 -16.30
CA HIS A 409 11.60 -24.18 -17.40
C HIS A 409 12.42 -24.16 -18.72
N ALA A 410 13.64 -24.69 -18.72
CA ALA A 410 14.49 -24.91 -19.90
C ALA A 410 14.37 -26.39 -20.34
#